data_a1f85062b4986822b71c3171cdb069f5
#
_entry.id   a1f85062b4986822b71c3171cdb069f5
#
_cell.length_a   1.000
_cell.length_b   1.000
_cell.length_c   1.000
_cell.angle_alpha   90.00
_cell.angle_beta   90.00
_cell.angle_gamma   90.00
#
_symmetry.space_group_name_H-M   'P 1'
#
loop_
_entity.id
_entity.type
_entity.pdbx_description
1 polymer ?
#
loop_
_entity_poly.entity_id
_entity_poly.type
_entity_poly.pdbx_seq_one_letter_code
_entity_poly.pdbx_strand_id
1 'polypeptide(L)'
;MKTYINPNAEQWNELAERKTVATADLNETVKAVFNDIQKNGSKAVKKYTSYFDGVSIENFAVKSSEIENAVAQISSDLKNAIQVAADNISKFHNSQKEIPTKIETTSGVFCWRESRAIDTIGIYIPGGTAPLFSTVLMLAIPAKLAGCKNIILCSPPDKNGNINPAILYAAQLTGVTQMYKVGGIQAIAALTFGTDEIPKVSKIF
;
A
#
# COMPACT_ATOMS: atom_id res chain seq x y z
N MET A 1 -4.57 -24.97 17.15
CA MET A 1 -4.19 -23.82 17.97
C MET A 1 -3.84 -24.36 19.35
N LYS A 2 -2.65 -24.06 19.89
CA LYS A 2 -2.29 -24.45 21.27
C LYS A 2 -2.81 -23.35 22.20
N THR A 3 -3.53 -23.72 23.25
CA THR A 3 -4.05 -22.79 24.24
C THR A 3 -3.27 -23.00 25.55
N TYR A 4 -2.80 -21.91 26.14
CA TYR A 4 -2.10 -21.90 27.42
C TYR A 4 -2.96 -21.11 28.40
N ILE A 5 -3.28 -21.73 29.56
CA ILE A 5 -4.07 -21.10 30.63
C ILE A 5 -3.17 -20.87 31.81
N ASN A 6 -2.94 -19.62 32.19
CA ASN A 6 -2.07 -19.20 33.30
C ASN A 6 -0.68 -19.86 33.25
N PRO A 7 0.10 -19.67 32.14
CA PRO A 7 1.45 -20.23 32.03
C PRO A 7 2.34 -19.69 33.15
N ASN A 8 3.22 -20.53 33.67
CA ASN A 8 4.19 -20.11 34.70
C ASN A 8 5.31 -19.24 34.06
N ALA A 9 6.07 -18.52 34.89
CA ALA A 9 7.11 -17.60 34.43
C ALA A 9 8.22 -18.27 33.61
N GLU A 10 8.51 -19.55 33.87
CA GLU A 10 9.52 -20.32 33.11
C GLU A 10 9.12 -20.55 31.66
N GLN A 11 7.82 -20.61 31.37
CA GLN A 11 7.26 -20.79 30.02
C GLN A 11 7.16 -19.50 29.22
N TRP A 12 7.27 -18.33 29.84
CA TRP A 12 7.03 -17.04 29.15
C TRP A 12 8.04 -16.79 28.03
N ASN A 13 9.30 -17.12 28.21
CA ASN A 13 10.33 -16.91 27.21
C ASN A 13 10.03 -17.76 25.96
N GLU A 14 9.67 -19.03 26.12
CA GLU A 14 9.30 -19.91 25.01
C GLU A 14 8.03 -19.44 24.30
N LEU A 15 7.03 -18.99 25.07
CA LEU A 15 5.75 -18.51 24.52
C LEU A 15 5.86 -17.17 23.82
N ALA A 16 6.76 -16.30 24.27
CA ALA A 16 7.03 -15.00 23.67
C ALA A 16 8.03 -15.07 22.50
N GLU A 17 8.70 -16.20 22.31
CA GLU A 17 9.68 -16.35 21.24
C GLU A 17 9.00 -16.26 19.86
N ARG A 18 9.42 -15.29 19.06
CA ARG A 18 9.07 -15.23 17.64
C ARG A 18 9.84 -16.31 16.88
N LYS A 19 9.14 -17.33 16.42
CA LYS A 19 9.71 -18.28 15.47
C LYS A 19 10.05 -17.54 14.16
N THR A 20 11.32 -17.20 14.01
CA THR A 20 11.84 -16.65 12.75
C THR A 20 11.99 -17.79 11.75
N VAL A 21 11.29 -17.68 10.62
CA VAL A 21 11.56 -18.56 9.48
C VAL A 21 12.92 -18.17 8.91
N ALA A 22 13.76 -19.15 8.60
CA ALA A 22 15.07 -18.91 7.97
C ALA A 22 14.89 -18.08 6.70
N THR A 23 15.46 -16.87 6.68
CA THR A 23 15.25 -15.88 5.60
C THR A 23 16.30 -15.94 4.49
N ALA A 24 17.27 -16.87 4.56
CA ALA A 24 18.35 -16.94 3.58
C ALA A 24 17.83 -17.17 2.14
N ASP A 25 16.98 -18.19 1.93
CA ASP A 25 16.42 -18.51 0.63
C ASP A 25 15.49 -17.41 0.10
N LEU A 26 14.79 -16.71 1.01
CA LEU A 26 13.94 -15.59 0.65
C LEU A 26 14.75 -14.41 0.12
N ASN A 27 15.90 -14.11 0.73
CA ASN A 27 16.77 -13.03 0.29
C ASN A 27 17.32 -13.24 -1.12
N GLU A 28 17.67 -14.46 -1.47
CA GLU A 28 18.13 -14.78 -2.84
C GLU A 28 16.98 -14.62 -3.85
N THR A 29 15.80 -15.11 -3.52
CA THR A 29 14.61 -14.93 -4.36
C THR A 29 14.30 -13.44 -4.57
N VAL A 30 14.29 -12.64 -3.50
CA VAL A 30 14.04 -11.18 -3.58
C VAL A 30 15.08 -10.51 -4.49
N LYS A 31 16.36 -10.79 -4.30
CA LYS A 31 17.44 -10.24 -5.15
C LYS A 31 17.26 -10.62 -6.61
N ALA A 32 16.93 -11.87 -6.90
CA ALA A 32 16.71 -12.34 -8.27
C ALA A 32 15.55 -11.62 -8.95
N VAL A 33 14.41 -11.46 -8.25
CA VAL A 33 13.24 -10.74 -8.76
C VAL A 33 13.56 -9.26 -9.00
N PHE A 34 14.22 -8.60 -8.05
CA PHE A 34 14.59 -7.19 -8.17
C PHE A 34 15.52 -6.96 -9.37
N ASN A 35 16.56 -7.76 -9.51
CA ASN A 35 17.51 -7.67 -10.62
C ASN A 35 16.83 -7.91 -11.99
N ASP A 36 15.93 -8.89 -12.06
CA ASP A 36 15.21 -9.22 -13.30
C ASP A 36 14.28 -8.06 -13.69
N ILE A 37 13.52 -7.50 -12.73
CA ILE A 37 12.60 -6.38 -13.01
C ILE A 37 13.37 -5.11 -13.36
N GLN A 38 14.47 -4.82 -12.68
CA GLN A 38 15.32 -3.68 -13.02
C GLN A 38 15.82 -3.76 -14.47
N LYS A 39 16.12 -4.97 -14.95
CA LYS A 39 16.68 -5.20 -16.29
C LYS A 39 15.60 -5.31 -17.38
N ASN A 40 14.48 -5.98 -17.09
CA ASN A 40 13.49 -6.42 -18.07
C ASN A 40 12.11 -5.78 -17.91
N GLY A 41 11.93 -4.86 -16.93
CA GLY A 41 10.72 -4.05 -16.74
C GLY A 41 9.43 -4.87 -16.64
N SER A 42 8.37 -4.41 -17.30
CA SER A 42 7.04 -5.03 -17.25
C SER A 42 7.03 -6.49 -17.71
N LYS A 43 7.93 -6.90 -18.59
CA LYS A 43 8.06 -8.30 -19.00
C LYS A 43 8.39 -9.22 -17.81
N ALA A 44 9.31 -8.79 -16.96
CA ALA A 44 9.66 -9.53 -15.74
C ALA A 44 8.52 -9.49 -14.72
N VAL A 45 7.83 -8.34 -14.58
CA VAL A 45 6.65 -8.24 -13.70
C VAL A 45 5.58 -9.23 -14.13
N LYS A 46 5.24 -9.34 -15.42
CA LYS A 46 4.28 -10.32 -15.97
C LYS A 46 4.69 -11.77 -15.65
N LYS A 47 5.96 -12.09 -15.84
CA LYS A 47 6.52 -13.40 -15.50
C LYS A 47 6.31 -13.77 -14.02
N TYR A 48 6.65 -12.86 -13.11
CA TYR A 48 6.53 -13.13 -11.67
C TYR A 48 5.09 -13.07 -11.16
N THR A 49 4.23 -12.24 -11.74
CA THR A 49 2.78 -12.26 -11.46
C THR A 49 2.18 -13.61 -11.85
N SER A 50 2.52 -14.13 -13.02
CA SER A 50 2.10 -15.49 -13.39
C SER A 50 2.64 -16.57 -12.46
N TYR A 51 3.90 -16.44 -12.03
CA TYR A 51 4.56 -17.45 -11.19
C TYR A 51 4.05 -17.44 -9.75
N PHE A 52 3.93 -16.26 -9.12
CA PHE A 52 3.56 -16.14 -7.70
C PHE A 52 2.06 -16.04 -7.47
N ASP A 53 1.34 -15.29 -8.33
CA ASP A 53 -0.09 -15.02 -8.16
C ASP A 53 -0.94 -16.03 -8.97
N GLY A 54 -0.33 -16.80 -9.89
CA GLY A 54 -0.99 -17.83 -10.69
C GLY A 54 -1.98 -17.24 -11.71
N VAL A 55 -1.81 -15.99 -12.12
CA VAL A 55 -2.67 -15.29 -13.07
C VAL A 55 -1.84 -14.59 -14.15
N SER A 56 -2.32 -14.64 -15.39
CA SER A 56 -1.71 -13.93 -16.51
C SER A 56 -2.42 -12.58 -16.70
N ILE A 57 -1.67 -11.49 -16.61
CA ILE A 57 -2.17 -10.12 -16.73
C ILE A 57 -1.53 -9.46 -17.96
N GLU A 58 -2.37 -9.04 -18.91
CA GLU A 58 -1.92 -8.30 -20.10
C GLU A 58 -1.64 -6.83 -19.80
N ASN A 59 -2.49 -6.20 -18.99
CA ASN A 59 -2.38 -4.81 -18.58
C ASN A 59 -2.54 -4.70 -17.08
N PHE A 60 -1.54 -4.17 -16.40
CA PHE A 60 -1.57 -4.03 -14.93
C PHE A 60 -2.49 -2.90 -14.47
N ALA A 61 -2.64 -1.84 -15.26
CA ALA A 61 -3.46 -0.69 -14.87
C ALA A 61 -4.94 -1.08 -14.72
N VAL A 62 -5.54 -0.65 -13.61
CA VAL A 62 -6.98 -0.75 -13.39
C VAL A 62 -7.68 0.32 -14.23
N LYS A 63 -8.65 -0.10 -15.04
CA LYS A 63 -9.44 0.81 -15.90
C LYS A 63 -10.55 1.49 -15.09
N SER A 64 -10.97 2.68 -15.51
CA SER A 64 -12.10 3.40 -14.89
C SER A 64 -13.38 2.56 -14.85
N SER A 65 -13.64 1.78 -15.91
CA SER A 65 -14.78 0.87 -15.96
C SER A 65 -14.74 -0.25 -14.90
N GLU A 66 -13.54 -0.72 -14.52
CA GLU A 66 -13.39 -1.72 -13.45
C GLU A 66 -13.73 -1.08 -12.08
N ILE A 67 -13.35 0.18 -11.88
CA ILE A 67 -13.68 0.93 -10.66
C ILE A 67 -15.19 1.19 -10.59
N GLU A 68 -15.82 1.64 -11.67
CA GLU A 68 -17.26 1.88 -11.75
C GLU A 68 -18.06 0.60 -11.44
N ASN A 69 -17.67 -0.52 -12.05
CA ASN A 69 -18.27 -1.82 -11.79
C ASN A 69 -18.09 -2.26 -10.33
N ALA A 70 -16.91 -2.02 -9.75
CA ALA A 70 -16.64 -2.33 -8.35
C ALA A 70 -17.55 -1.52 -7.42
N VAL A 71 -17.69 -0.21 -7.67
CA VAL A 71 -18.57 0.67 -6.90
C VAL A 71 -20.02 0.19 -6.94
N ALA A 72 -20.50 -0.30 -8.10
CA ALA A 72 -21.85 -0.82 -8.25
C ALA A 72 -22.11 -2.11 -7.44
N GLN A 73 -21.07 -2.91 -7.20
CA GLN A 73 -21.18 -4.18 -6.45
C GLN A 73 -21.23 -4.00 -4.94
N ILE A 74 -20.85 -2.83 -4.40
CA ILE A 74 -20.77 -2.60 -2.96
C ILE A 74 -22.11 -2.12 -2.43
N SER A 75 -22.59 -2.76 -1.35
CA SER A 75 -23.82 -2.36 -0.69
C SER A 75 -23.74 -0.95 -0.11
N SER A 76 -24.89 -0.28 0.01
CA SER A 76 -24.98 1.05 0.63
C SER A 76 -24.47 1.05 2.07
N ASP A 77 -24.74 -0.01 2.83
CA ASP A 77 -24.30 -0.13 4.22
C ASP A 77 -22.76 -0.18 4.31
N LEU A 78 -22.09 -0.96 3.42
CA LEU A 78 -20.65 -1.01 3.40
C LEU A 78 -20.03 0.32 2.94
N LYS A 79 -20.65 1.00 1.96
CA LYS A 79 -20.21 2.34 1.54
C LYS A 79 -20.28 3.33 2.71
N ASN A 80 -21.39 3.33 3.45
CA ASN A 80 -21.58 4.19 4.61
C ASN A 80 -20.54 3.88 5.71
N ALA A 81 -20.29 2.60 5.99
CA ALA A 81 -19.27 2.20 6.98
C ALA A 81 -17.86 2.64 6.57
N ILE A 82 -17.49 2.48 5.30
CA ILE A 82 -16.20 2.95 4.77
C ILE A 82 -16.10 4.48 4.84
N GLN A 83 -17.18 5.21 4.55
CA GLN A 83 -17.20 6.67 4.64
C GLN A 83 -16.96 7.14 6.08
N VAL A 84 -17.68 6.57 7.05
CA VAL A 84 -17.51 6.90 8.48
C VAL A 84 -16.06 6.64 8.92
N ALA A 85 -15.47 5.52 8.50
CA ALA A 85 -14.07 5.21 8.79
C ALA A 85 -13.12 6.25 8.15
N ALA A 86 -13.36 6.62 6.90
CA ALA A 86 -12.58 7.62 6.18
C ALA A 86 -12.63 9.00 6.86
N ASP A 87 -13.83 9.42 7.31
CA ASP A 87 -14.02 10.69 8.01
C ASP A 87 -13.28 10.71 9.35
N ASN A 88 -13.35 9.63 10.12
CA ASN A 88 -12.63 9.51 11.39
C ASN A 88 -11.12 9.56 11.21
N ILE A 89 -10.58 8.83 10.23
CA ILE A 89 -9.15 8.83 9.88
C ILE A 89 -8.73 10.23 9.41
N SER A 90 -9.53 10.86 8.56
CA SER A 90 -9.26 12.21 8.06
C SER A 90 -9.22 13.24 9.18
N LYS A 91 -10.18 13.18 10.11
CA LYS A 91 -10.25 14.07 11.28
C LYS A 91 -9.03 13.92 12.15
N PHE A 92 -8.63 12.67 12.44
CA PHE A 92 -7.45 12.40 13.27
C PHE A 92 -6.17 12.92 12.60
N HIS A 93 -5.91 12.58 11.35
CA HIS A 93 -4.69 13.00 10.66
C HIS A 93 -4.64 14.50 10.33
N ASN A 94 -5.79 15.15 10.14
CA ASN A 94 -5.83 16.61 10.01
C ASN A 94 -5.34 17.32 11.27
N SER A 95 -5.59 16.78 12.46
CA SER A 95 -5.10 17.37 13.72
C SER A 95 -3.59 17.30 13.89
N GLN A 96 -2.90 16.46 13.09
CA GLN A 96 -1.44 16.28 13.12
C GLN A 96 -0.70 17.28 12.21
N LYS A 97 -1.43 18.10 11.44
CA LYS A 97 -0.80 19.14 10.61
C LYS A 97 -0.23 20.24 11.47
N GLU A 98 1.07 20.42 11.40
CA GLU A 98 1.75 21.55 12.07
C GLU A 98 1.60 22.83 11.23
N ILE A 99 1.26 23.94 11.91
CA ILE A 99 1.29 25.27 11.32
C ILE A 99 2.72 25.80 11.53
N PRO A 100 3.45 26.15 10.44
CA PRO A 100 4.81 26.65 10.57
C PRO A 100 4.84 27.95 11.42
N THR A 101 5.58 27.93 12.52
CA THR A 101 5.82 29.08 13.34
C THR A 101 7.21 29.66 13.03
N LYS A 102 7.27 30.91 12.59
CA LYS A 102 8.53 31.63 12.39
C LYS A 102 9.00 32.24 13.70
N ILE A 103 10.25 31.96 14.05
CA ILE A 103 10.88 32.48 15.27
C ILE A 103 12.04 33.40 14.85
N GLU A 104 12.03 34.64 15.31
CA GLU A 104 13.17 35.51 15.19
C GLU A 104 14.19 35.15 16.27
N THR A 105 15.32 34.58 15.87
CA THR A 105 16.38 34.09 16.77
C THR A 105 17.37 35.18 17.11
N THR A 106 17.57 36.13 16.21
CA THR A 106 18.38 37.35 16.36
C THR A 106 17.72 38.38 15.46
N SER A 107 17.91 39.67 15.76
CA SER A 107 17.31 40.76 14.97
C SER A 107 17.53 40.57 13.46
N GLY A 108 16.45 40.42 12.70
CA GLY A 108 16.43 40.21 11.25
C GLY A 108 16.66 38.75 10.80
N VAL A 109 16.87 37.79 11.74
CA VAL A 109 17.10 36.36 11.39
C VAL A 109 15.90 35.51 11.83
N PHE A 110 15.20 34.93 10.86
CA PHE A 110 14.03 34.09 11.08
C PHE A 110 14.32 32.62 10.77
N CYS A 111 13.95 31.76 11.68
CA CYS A 111 14.04 30.29 11.53
C CYS A 111 12.65 29.68 11.64
N TRP A 112 12.37 28.66 10.82
CA TRP A 112 11.13 27.87 10.89
C TRP A 112 11.33 26.47 10.35
N ARG A 113 10.42 25.56 10.72
CA ARG A 113 10.29 24.23 10.11
C ARG A 113 9.25 24.30 9.01
N GLU A 114 9.50 23.60 7.92
CA GLU A 114 8.57 23.49 6.81
C GLU A 114 8.37 22.02 6.46
N SER A 115 7.11 21.60 6.43
CA SER A 115 6.73 20.26 5.98
C SER A 115 6.42 20.29 4.50
N ARG A 116 7.06 19.40 3.73
CA ARG A 116 6.84 19.29 2.29
C ARG A 116 6.36 17.87 1.96
N ALA A 117 5.37 17.79 1.08
CA ALA A 117 4.88 16.50 0.59
C ALA A 117 5.94 15.80 -0.26
N ILE A 118 5.91 14.46 -0.20
CA ILE A 118 6.57 13.60 -1.19
C ILE A 118 5.65 13.56 -2.41
N ASP A 119 6.14 13.99 -3.58
CA ASP A 119 5.30 14.17 -4.77
C ASP A 119 4.61 12.87 -5.21
N THR A 120 5.35 11.76 -5.22
CA THR A 120 4.87 10.48 -5.72
C THR A 120 5.18 9.37 -4.73
N ILE A 121 4.15 8.73 -4.23
CA ILE A 121 4.25 7.59 -3.31
C ILE A 121 3.55 6.35 -3.86
N GLY A 122 4.07 5.18 -3.48
CA GLY A 122 3.42 3.90 -3.67
C GLY A 122 2.81 3.41 -2.37
N ILE A 123 1.62 2.84 -2.43
CA ILE A 123 1.01 2.08 -1.35
C ILE A 123 0.80 0.64 -1.80
N TYR A 124 1.20 -0.29 -0.94
CA TYR A 124 1.04 -1.71 -1.21
C TYR A 124 -0.04 -2.30 -0.31
N ILE A 125 -1.07 -2.86 -0.92
CA ILE A 125 -2.17 -3.52 -0.21
C ILE A 125 -2.05 -5.02 -0.44
N PRO A 126 -1.69 -5.81 0.58
CA PRO A 126 -1.55 -7.24 0.41
C PRO A 126 -2.88 -7.90 0.08
N GLY A 127 -2.80 -8.96 -0.71
CA GLY A 127 -3.91 -9.88 -0.94
C GLY A 127 -4.14 -10.77 0.29
N GLY A 128 -5.22 -11.52 0.26
CA GLY A 128 -5.55 -12.48 1.32
C GLY A 128 -7.02 -12.83 1.35
N THR A 129 -7.43 -13.56 2.38
CA THR A 129 -8.81 -14.02 2.57
C THR A 129 -9.79 -12.89 2.94
N ALA A 130 -9.29 -11.78 3.50
CA ALA A 130 -10.08 -10.62 3.84
C ALA A 130 -9.55 -9.37 3.08
N PRO A 131 -10.43 -8.57 2.46
CA PRO A 131 -10.03 -7.35 1.78
C PRO A 131 -9.56 -6.30 2.77
N LEU A 132 -8.30 -5.85 2.64
CA LEU A 132 -7.71 -4.86 3.54
C LEU A 132 -8.01 -3.41 3.08
N PHE A 133 -9.27 -3.09 2.81
CA PHE A 133 -9.69 -1.74 2.42
C PHE A 133 -9.41 -0.71 3.52
N SER A 134 -9.40 -1.11 4.79
CA SER A 134 -9.00 -0.23 5.89
C SER A 134 -7.55 0.24 5.78
N THR A 135 -6.65 -0.62 5.30
CA THR A 135 -5.26 -0.24 5.03
C THR A 135 -5.18 0.81 3.92
N VAL A 136 -6.03 0.71 2.88
CA VAL A 136 -6.12 1.78 1.87
C VAL A 136 -6.47 3.12 2.51
N LEU A 137 -7.48 3.15 3.39
CA LEU A 137 -7.87 4.38 4.10
C LEU A 137 -6.72 4.93 4.96
N MET A 138 -6.07 4.05 5.73
CA MET A 138 -4.99 4.44 6.66
C MET A 138 -3.73 4.94 5.96
N LEU A 139 -3.48 4.55 4.72
CA LEU A 139 -2.30 4.98 3.95
C LEU A 139 -2.62 6.14 2.99
N ALA A 140 -3.72 6.06 2.25
CA ALA A 140 -4.04 7.04 1.21
C ALA A 140 -4.55 8.37 1.81
N ILE A 141 -5.33 8.34 2.90
CA ILE A 141 -5.84 9.58 3.53
C ILE A 141 -4.69 10.45 4.07
N PRO A 142 -3.75 9.94 4.89
CA PRO A 142 -2.61 10.74 5.32
C PRO A 142 -1.76 11.25 4.15
N ALA A 143 -1.56 10.42 3.12
CA ALA A 143 -0.82 10.83 1.94
C ALA A 143 -1.47 12.02 1.21
N LYS A 144 -2.80 11.98 1.01
CA LYS A 144 -3.57 13.07 0.43
C LYS A 144 -3.52 14.32 1.31
N LEU A 145 -3.68 14.17 2.63
CA LEU A 145 -3.62 15.27 3.59
C LEU A 145 -2.23 15.91 3.65
N ALA A 146 -1.16 15.12 3.48
CA ALA A 146 0.20 15.61 3.37
C ALA A 146 0.47 16.38 2.07
N GLY A 147 -0.40 16.25 1.06
CA GLY A 147 -0.26 16.94 -0.23
C GLY A 147 0.49 16.13 -1.30
N CYS A 148 0.60 14.80 -1.14
CA CYS A 148 1.16 13.94 -2.20
C CYS A 148 0.32 14.08 -3.47
N LYS A 149 0.97 14.37 -4.61
CA LYS A 149 0.29 14.60 -5.88
C LYS A 149 -0.12 13.28 -6.54
N ASN A 150 0.77 12.29 -6.48
CA ASN A 150 0.56 11.00 -7.09
C ASN A 150 0.59 9.92 -6.00
N ILE A 151 -0.55 9.26 -5.82
CA ILE A 151 -0.71 8.14 -4.89
C ILE A 151 -0.99 6.91 -5.74
N ILE A 152 -0.03 6.00 -5.79
CA ILE A 152 -0.06 4.81 -6.64
C ILE A 152 -0.32 3.60 -5.78
N LEU A 153 -1.37 2.85 -6.08
CA LEU A 153 -1.74 1.65 -5.34
C LEU A 153 -1.39 0.39 -6.15
N CYS A 154 -0.70 -0.54 -5.50
CA CYS A 154 -0.51 -1.91 -6.00
C CYS A 154 -1.22 -2.89 -5.06
N SER A 155 -1.99 -3.82 -5.65
CA SER A 155 -2.61 -4.93 -4.93
C SER A 155 -2.65 -6.16 -5.83
N PRO A 156 -2.39 -7.36 -5.29
CA PRO A 156 -2.43 -8.57 -6.09
C PRO A 156 -3.84 -8.81 -6.62
N PRO A 157 -3.96 -9.24 -7.88
CA PRO A 157 -5.23 -9.66 -8.45
C PRO A 157 -5.68 -11.01 -7.87
N ASP A 158 -6.96 -11.29 -7.94
CA ASP A 158 -7.52 -12.63 -7.75
C ASP A 158 -7.23 -13.55 -8.96
N LYS A 159 -7.68 -14.78 -8.90
CA LYS A 159 -7.50 -15.77 -9.98
C LYS A 159 -8.16 -15.37 -11.32
N ASN A 160 -9.08 -14.41 -11.28
CA ASN A 160 -9.77 -13.87 -12.46
C ASN A 160 -9.12 -12.57 -12.96
N GLY A 161 -8.02 -12.13 -12.34
CA GLY A 161 -7.33 -10.90 -12.69
C GLY A 161 -7.97 -9.63 -12.15
N ASN A 162 -8.83 -9.71 -11.12
CA ASN A 162 -9.54 -8.57 -10.55
C ASN A 162 -9.00 -8.20 -9.17
N ILE A 163 -9.10 -6.92 -8.81
CA ILE A 163 -8.91 -6.45 -7.44
C ILE A 163 -10.27 -6.45 -6.73
N ASN A 164 -10.25 -6.74 -5.42
CA ASN A 164 -11.46 -6.74 -4.61
C ASN A 164 -12.22 -5.40 -4.72
N PRO A 165 -13.55 -5.41 -4.96
CA PRO A 165 -14.34 -4.18 -5.12
C PRO A 165 -14.22 -3.19 -3.97
N ALA A 166 -14.13 -3.65 -2.72
CA ALA A 166 -14.01 -2.76 -1.56
C ALA A 166 -12.66 -2.02 -1.54
N ILE A 167 -11.58 -2.64 -2.04
CA ILE A 167 -10.27 -1.99 -2.20
C ILE A 167 -10.36 -0.91 -3.27
N LEU A 168 -10.95 -1.20 -4.43
CA LEU A 168 -11.12 -0.22 -5.52
C LEU A 168 -11.98 0.98 -5.09
N TYR A 169 -13.08 0.71 -4.37
CA TYR A 169 -13.93 1.77 -3.84
C TYR A 169 -13.20 2.65 -2.82
N ALA A 170 -12.49 2.04 -1.85
CA ALA A 170 -11.74 2.78 -0.87
C ALA A 170 -10.63 3.62 -1.52
N ALA A 171 -9.95 3.09 -2.54
CA ALA A 171 -8.93 3.80 -3.29
C ALA A 171 -9.51 4.99 -4.06
N GLN A 172 -10.66 4.84 -4.71
CA GLN A 172 -11.36 5.94 -5.39
C GLN A 172 -11.79 7.02 -4.39
N LEU A 173 -12.40 6.63 -3.28
CA LEU A 173 -12.88 7.54 -2.22
C LEU A 173 -11.76 8.40 -1.65
N THR A 174 -10.57 7.81 -1.46
CA THR A 174 -9.43 8.47 -0.84
C THR A 174 -8.57 9.26 -1.82
N GLY A 175 -8.84 9.17 -3.13
CA GLY A 175 -8.15 9.94 -4.16
C GLY A 175 -6.81 9.31 -4.58
N VAL A 176 -6.70 7.98 -4.52
CA VAL A 176 -5.62 7.24 -5.19
C VAL A 176 -5.66 7.59 -6.68
N THR A 177 -4.52 7.97 -7.24
CA THR A 177 -4.44 8.49 -8.61
C THR A 177 -4.30 7.40 -9.66
N GLN A 178 -3.62 6.29 -9.31
CA GLN A 178 -3.42 5.15 -10.22
C GLN A 178 -3.44 3.85 -9.41
N MET A 179 -3.98 2.80 -9.99
CA MET A 179 -4.07 1.48 -9.37
C MET A 179 -3.56 0.40 -10.32
N TYR A 180 -2.80 -0.56 -9.76
CA TYR A 180 -2.18 -1.63 -10.53
C TYR A 180 -2.45 -3.00 -9.92
N LYS A 181 -2.80 -3.96 -10.78
CA LYS A 181 -3.08 -5.37 -10.46
C LYS A 181 -1.78 -6.15 -10.37
N VAL A 182 -0.99 -5.89 -9.33
CA VAL A 182 0.29 -6.54 -9.09
C VAL A 182 0.55 -6.68 -7.59
N GLY A 183 1.00 -7.84 -7.17
CA GLY A 183 1.27 -8.16 -5.77
C GLY A 183 2.72 -8.50 -5.49
N GLY A 184 3.01 -8.92 -4.26
CA GLY A 184 4.27 -9.52 -3.86
C GLY A 184 5.54 -8.69 -4.08
N ILE A 185 6.64 -9.40 -4.20
CA ILE A 185 7.98 -8.84 -4.40
C ILE A 185 8.05 -8.01 -5.69
N GLN A 186 7.37 -8.48 -6.74
CA GLN A 186 7.37 -7.84 -8.06
C GLN A 186 6.67 -6.48 -8.05
N ALA A 187 5.65 -6.27 -7.20
CA ALA A 187 5.02 -4.96 -7.03
C ALA A 187 5.99 -3.95 -6.42
N ILE A 188 6.69 -4.35 -5.35
CA ILE A 188 7.67 -3.50 -4.67
C ILE A 188 8.83 -3.16 -5.60
N ALA A 189 9.34 -4.14 -6.35
CA ALA A 189 10.41 -3.90 -7.32
C ALA A 189 9.97 -2.96 -8.46
N ALA A 190 8.74 -3.15 -8.99
CA ALA A 190 8.19 -2.28 -10.03
C ALA A 190 8.04 -0.82 -9.55
N LEU A 191 7.51 -0.61 -8.34
CA LEU A 191 7.41 0.72 -7.73
C LEU A 191 8.79 1.33 -7.44
N THR A 192 9.78 0.52 -7.11
CA THR A 192 11.15 0.97 -6.79
C THR A 192 11.89 1.47 -8.04
N PHE A 193 11.84 0.71 -9.12
CA PHE A 193 12.62 1.01 -10.33
C PHE A 193 11.81 1.78 -11.38
N GLY A 194 10.49 1.60 -11.39
CA GLY A 194 9.63 1.97 -12.50
C GLY A 194 9.71 0.94 -13.62
N THR A 195 8.67 0.87 -14.42
CA THR A 195 8.59 0.10 -15.67
C THR A 195 7.91 0.95 -16.73
N ASP A 196 7.75 0.40 -17.93
CA ASP A 196 6.97 1.03 -19.01
C ASP A 196 5.46 1.16 -18.69
N GLU A 197 4.94 0.32 -17.74
CA GLU A 197 3.54 0.37 -17.33
C GLU A 197 3.34 0.97 -15.93
N ILE A 198 4.26 0.76 -15.00
CA ILE A 198 4.15 1.15 -13.60
C ILE A 198 5.20 2.23 -13.28
N PRO A 199 4.80 3.43 -12.84
CA PRO A 199 5.75 4.49 -12.58
C PRO A 199 6.60 4.22 -11.33
N LYS A 200 7.84 4.73 -11.37
CA LYS A 200 8.70 4.77 -10.19
C LYS A 200 8.13 5.72 -9.15
N VAL A 201 8.23 5.37 -7.89
CA VAL A 201 7.82 6.19 -6.75
C VAL A 201 9.01 6.59 -5.88
N SER A 202 8.84 7.67 -5.13
CA SER A 202 9.88 8.17 -4.22
C SER A 202 9.88 7.46 -2.87
N LYS A 203 8.74 6.91 -2.45
CA LYS A 203 8.59 6.14 -1.22
C LYS A 203 7.45 5.13 -1.34
N ILE A 204 7.59 3.99 -0.66
CA ILE A 204 6.59 2.92 -0.61
C ILE A 204 6.17 2.72 0.86
N PHE A 205 4.88 2.53 1.06
CA PHE A 205 4.26 2.24 2.36
C PHE A 205 3.50 0.93 2.32
#